data_cbb79130f53808af6177e6aab9bfe5dd
#
_entry.id   cbb79130f53808af6177e6aab9bfe5dd
#
_cell.length_a   1.000
_cell.length_b   1.000
_cell.length_c   1.000
_cell.angle_alpha   90.00
_cell.angle_beta   90.00
_cell.angle_gamma   90.00
#
_symmetry.space_group_name_H-M   'P 1'
#
loop_
_entity.id
_entity.type
_entity.pdbx_description
1 polymer ?
#
loop_
_entity_poly.entity_id
_entity_poly.type
_entity_poly.pdbx_seq_one_letter_code
_entity_poly.pdbx_strand_id
1 'polypeptide(L)'
;MIRLIGLVVSIGVADSLNPTTIAPALYLAAGDHARRQVAEFTAAVFGVYLLGGLAIALGPGELLLAVVPRPGRHLGYVLEIVAGGAMLAAAAVLWGYRKRLSQAEAPEINPRGRSSAILGATITAVELPTAFPYFAAIAALVGANLSVVRIVFLLVIFNVCFVLPLLGILAVLTFAGPNAQLVLTRGREWLEARWPAVLAVLALVAGLIVTTLGVTGLASAHHNDFGTFSRRLRKVLHLHQ
;
A
#
# COMPACT_ATOMS: atom_id res chain seq x y z
N MET A 1 -2.79 15.31 14.81
CA MET A 1 -3.34 13.94 14.89
C MET A 1 -4.28 13.64 13.73
N ILE A 2 -5.37 14.40 13.50
CA ILE A 2 -6.36 14.12 12.44
C ILE A 2 -5.71 14.00 11.05
N ARG A 3 -4.78 14.88 10.70
CA ARG A 3 -4.04 14.81 9.42
C ARG A 3 -3.24 13.53 9.26
N LEU A 4 -2.55 13.10 10.33
CA LEU A 4 -1.76 11.84 10.29
C LEU A 4 -2.67 10.62 10.21
N ILE A 5 -3.80 10.63 10.91
CA ILE A 5 -4.81 9.57 10.78
C ILE A 5 -5.31 9.52 9.33
N GLY A 6 -5.70 10.66 8.75
CA GLY A 6 -6.15 10.73 7.37
C GLY A 6 -5.10 10.21 6.38
N LEU A 7 -3.83 10.60 6.55
CA LEU A 7 -2.72 10.15 5.72
C LEU A 7 -2.52 8.63 5.84
N VAL A 8 -2.45 8.11 7.07
CA VAL A 8 -2.25 6.68 7.35
C VAL A 8 -3.40 5.84 6.81
N VAL A 9 -4.65 6.28 7.01
CA VAL A 9 -5.84 5.61 6.46
C VAL A 9 -5.81 5.63 4.93
N SER A 10 -5.52 6.78 4.32
CA SER A 10 -5.50 6.88 2.86
C SER A 10 -4.44 5.99 2.22
N ILE A 11 -3.22 5.97 2.79
CA ILE A 11 -2.15 5.11 2.29
C ILE A 11 -2.50 3.63 2.56
N GLY A 12 -2.98 3.29 3.76
CA GLY A 12 -3.34 1.91 4.12
C GLY A 12 -4.46 1.34 3.25
N VAL A 13 -5.49 2.14 2.95
CA VAL A 13 -6.57 1.74 2.02
C VAL A 13 -6.05 1.59 0.59
N ALA A 14 -5.20 2.50 0.12
CA ALA A 14 -4.60 2.38 -1.21
C ALA A 14 -3.71 1.12 -1.32
N ASP A 15 -2.92 0.85 -0.30
CA ASP A 15 -2.04 -0.32 -0.21
C ASP A 15 -2.80 -1.64 -0.02
N SER A 16 -4.04 -1.58 0.52
CA SER A 16 -4.89 -2.76 0.75
C SER A 16 -5.31 -3.50 -0.53
N LEU A 17 -5.35 -2.79 -1.67
CA LEU A 17 -5.71 -3.37 -2.97
C LEU A 17 -4.57 -4.17 -3.60
N ASN A 18 -3.69 -4.70 -2.78
CA ASN A 18 -2.53 -5.46 -3.18
C ASN A 18 -2.92 -6.89 -3.62
N PRO A 19 -2.66 -7.27 -4.88
CA PRO A 19 -3.01 -8.60 -5.37
C PRO A 19 -2.19 -9.71 -4.74
N THR A 20 -0.99 -9.42 -4.22
CA THR A 20 -0.10 -10.44 -3.63
C THR A 20 -0.65 -11.01 -2.33
N THR A 21 -1.52 -10.28 -1.65
CA THR A 21 -2.23 -10.73 -0.45
C THR A 21 -3.65 -11.18 -0.74
N ILE A 22 -4.36 -10.51 -1.65
CA ILE A 22 -5.76 -10.82 -1.97
C ILE A 22 -5.89 -12.15 -2.71
N ALA A 23 -5.04 -12.42 -3.71
CA ALA A 23 -5.14 -13.64 -4.51
C ALA A 23 -4.91 -14.91 -3.68
N PRO A 24 -3.88 -15.04 -2.82
CA PRO A 24 -3.75 -16.17 -1.91
C PRO A 24 -4.93 -16.32 -0.94
N ALA A 25 -5.47 -15.21 -0.41
CA ALA A 25 -6.62 -15.26 0.48
C ALA A 25 -7.86 -15.81 -0.22
N LEU A 26 -8.13 -15.40 -1.49
CA LEU A 26 -9.21 -15.95 -2.30
C LEU A 26 -8.98 -17.43 -2.66
N TYR A 27 -7.74 -17.84 -2.89
CA TYR A 27 -7.40 -19.24 -3.09
C TYR A 27 -7.70 -20.07 -1.85
N LEU A 28 -7.26 -19.63 -0.66
CA LEU A 28 -7.54 -20.29 0.62
C LEU A 28 -9.04 -20.33 0.92
N ALA A 29 -9.79 -19.32 0.46
CA ALA A 29 -11.25 -19.25 0.63
C ALA A 29 -12.02 -20.29 -0.17
N ALA A 30 -11.39 -20.95 -1.16
CA ALA A 30 -11.99 -22.03 -1.93
C ALA A 30 -11.76 -23.44 -1.31
N GLY A 31 -10.99 -23.57 -0.24
CA GLY A 31 -10.64 -24.84 0.39
C GLY A 31 -11.63 -25.30 1.47
N ASP A 32 -11.46 -26.54 1.97
CA ASP A 32 -12.38 -27.17 2.93
C ASP A 32 -12.46 -26.46 4.29
N HIS A 33 -11.38 -25.82 4.73
CA HIS A 33 -11.31 -25.08 5.99
C HIS A 33 -11.14 -23.59 5.76
N ALA A 34 -11.79 -23.05 4.73
CA ALA A 34 -11.64 -21.70 4.20
C ALA A 34 -11.59 -20.63 5.28
N ARG A 35 -12.58 -20.57 6.18
CA ARG A 35 -12.65 -19.55 7.23
C ARG A 35 -11.43 -19.55 8.15
N ARG A 36 -10.98 -20.72 8.59
CA ARG A 36 -9.82 -20.85 9.45
C ARG A 36 -8.54 -20.46 8.70
N GLN A 37 -8.38 -20.95 7.48
CA GLN A 37 -7.20 -20.69 6.66
C GLN A 37 -7.05 -19.19 6.33
N VAL A 38 -8.14 -18.53 5.94
CA VAL A 38 -8.14 -17.09 5.68
C VAL A 38 -7.89 -16.29 6.96
N ALA A 39 -8.44 -16.72 8.10
CA ALA A 39 -8.19 -16.04 9.38
C ALA A 39 -6.71 -16.15 9.80
N GLU A 40 -6.12 -17.36 9.72
CA GLU A 40 -4.70 -17.59 10.02
C GLU A 40 -3.79 -16.78 9.08
N PHE A 41 -4.10 -16.77 7.79
CA PHE A 41 -3.39 -15.97 6.78
C PHE A 41 -3.45 -14.47 7.11
N THR A 42 -4.66 -13.94 7.34
CA THR A 42 -4.89 -12.53 7.67
C THR A 42 -4.16 -12.11 8.94
N ALA A 43 -4.20 -12.95 9.99
CA ALA A 43 -3.50 -12.69 11.25
C ALA A 43 -1.97 -12.67 11.05
N ALA A 44 -1.44 -13.56 10.23
CA ALA A 44 -0.02 -13.59 9.90
C ALA A 44 0.42 -12.37 9.09
N VAL A 45 -0.34 -11.98 8.06
CA VAL A 45 -0.11 -10.76 7.28
C VAL A 45 -0.11 -9.53 8.18
N PHE A 46 -1.14 -9.37 9.01
CA PHE A 46 -1.24 -8.27 9.97
C PHE A 46 -0.06 -8.25 10.94
N GLY A 47 0.30 -9.41 11.50
CA GLY A 47 1.38 -9.54 12.47
C GLY A 47 2.74 -9.17 11.88
N VAL A 48 3.07 -9.67 10.69
CA VAL A 48 4.36 -9.39 10.04
C VAL A 48 4.49 -7.93 9.65
N TYR A 49 3.44 -7.32 9.08
CA TYR A 49 3.44 -5.88 8.78
C TYR A 49 3.58 -5.05 10.05
N LEU A 50 2.80 -5.36 11.09
CA LEU A 50 2.87 -4.63 12.35
C LEU A 50 4.24 -4.74 13.01
N LEU A 51 4.77 -5.95 13.15
CA LEU A 51 6.09 -6.18 13.77
C LEU A 51 7.22 -5.57 12.95
N GLY A 52 7.17 -5.71 11.62
CA GLY A 52 8.12 -5.09 10.71
C GLY A 52 8.08 -3.56 10.82
N GLY A 53 6.90 -2.97 10.81
CA GLY A 53 6.72 -1.54 10.96
C GLY A 53 7.17 -1.00 12.31
N LEU A 54 6.88 -1.72 13.39
CA LEU A 54 7.37 -1.36 14.73
C LEU A 54 8.91 -1.47 14.79
N ALA A 55 9.48 -2.53 14.25
CA ALA A 55 10.93 -2.70 14.20
C ALA A 55 11.62 -1.56 13.44
N ILE A 56 11.01 -1.10 12.33
CA ILE A 56 11.55 0.01 11.54
C ILE A 56 11.31 1.34 12.25
N ALA A 57 10.10 1.59 12.77
CA ALA A 57 9.74 2.87 13.37
C ALA A 57 10.42 3.14 14.71
N LEU A 58 10.64 2.09 15.52
CA LEU A 58 11.20 2.21 16.87
C LEU A 58 12.67 1.78 16.97
N GLY A 59 13.19 1.08 15.92
CA GLY A 59 14.56 0.61 15.86
C GLY A 59 15.47 1.61 15.12
N PRO A 60 15.98 1.24 13.94
CA PRO A 60 16.88 2.10 13.17
C PRO A 60 16.18 3.27 12.49
N GLY A 61 14.90 3.56 12.79
CA GLY A 61 14.18 4.68 12.17
C GLY A 61 14.91 6.01 12.32
N GLU A 62 15.50 6.29 13.46
CA GLU A 62 16.40 7.42 13.67
C GLU A 62 17.73 7.26 12.91
N LEU A 63 18.28 6.03 12.84
CA LEU A 63 19.49 5.74 12.06
C LEU A 63 19.23 5.82 10.55
N LEU A 64 18.06 5.37 10.09
CA LEU A 64 17.66 5.49 8.67
C LEU A 64 17.52 6.97 8.29
N LEU A 65 16.95 7.81 9.15
CA LEU A 65 16.87 9.25 8.95
C LEU A 65 18.24 9.94 9.09
N ALA A 66 19.20 9.34 9.79
CA ALA A 66 20.55 9.84 9.91
C ALA A 66 21.48 9.40 8.77
N VAL A 67 21.24 8.20 8.21
CA VAL A 67 22.04 7.62 7.11
C VAL A 67 21.50 8.02 5.73
N VAL A 68 20.21 8.29 5.59
CA VAL A 68 19.68 8.91 4.38
C VAL A 68 19.98 10.41 4.50
N PRO A 69 20.99 10.92 3.77
CA PRO A 69 21.23 12.36 3.73
C PRO A 69 19.91 13.01 3.35
N ARG A 70 19.38 13.92 4.17
CA ARG A 70 18.19 14.67 3.80
C ARG A 70 18.49 15.32 2.45
N PRO A 71 17.88 14.86 1.36
CA PRO A 71 18.15 15.44 0.06
C PRO A 71 17.85 16.94 0.20
N GLY A 72 18.79 17.78 -0.24
CA GLY A 72 18.53 19.21 -0.28
C GLY A 72 17.19 19.43 -0.97
N ARG A 73 16.41 20.44 -0.59
CA ARG A 73 15.03 20.66 -1.09
C ARG A 73 14.89 20.47 -2.60
N HIS A 74 15.88 20.95 -3.37
CA HIS A 74 15.93 20.76 -4.82
C HIS A 74 16.01 19.29 -5.24
N LEU A 75 16.89 18.52 -4.63
CA LEU A 75 17.06 17.09 -4.94
C LEU A 75 15.81 16.29 -4.54
N GLY A 76 15.14 16.66 -3.43
CA GLY A 76 13.87 16.06 -3.04
C GLY A 76 12.79 16.23 -4.10
N TYR A 77 12.62 17.44 -4.63
CA TYR A 77 11.62 17.70 -5.70
C TYR A 77 11.95 16.99 -7.02
N VAL A 78 13.24 16.91 -7.38
CA VAL A 78 13.68 16.15 -8.56
C VAL A 78 13.36 14.66 -8.39
N LEU A 79 13.63 14.09 -7.20
CA LEU A 79 13.31 12.70 -6.89
C LEU A 79 11.80 12.43 -6.93
N GLU A 80 10.97 13.36 -6.42
CA GLU A 80 9.51 13.27 -6.53
C GLU A 80 9.06 13.26 -8.00
N ILE A 81 9.60 14.13 -8.85
CA ILE A 81 9.29 14.18 -10.29
C ILE A 81 9.69 12.87 -10.99
N VAL A 82 10.90 12.39 -10.72
CA VAL A 82 11.40 11.13 -11.31
C VAL A 82 10.56 9.93 -10.85
N ALA A 83 10.26 9.84 -9.55
CA ALA A 83 9.43 8.77 -8.99
C ALA A 83 8.00 8.81 -9.57
N GLY A 84 7.38 10.00 -9.59
CA GLY A 84 6.06 10.19 -10.19
C GLY A 84 6.05 9.87 -11.68
N GLY A 85 7.07 10.30 -12.43
CA GLY A 85 7.24 9.97 -13.84
C GLY A 85 7.39 8.46 -14.09
N ALA A 86 8.16 7.76 -13.27
CA ALA A 86 8.30 6.31 -13.32
C ALA A 86 6.96 5.59 -13.03
N MET A 87 6.18 6.09 -12.06
CA MET A 87 4.83 5.57 -11.77
C MET A 87 3.87 5.79 -12.94
N LEU A 88 3.91 6.95 -13.61
CA LEU A 88 3.11 7.22 -14.80
C LEU A 88 3.51 6.32 -15.98
N ALA A 89 4.80 6.10 -16.18
CA ALA A 89 5.29 5.16 -17.19
C ALA A 89 4.84 3.72 -16.89
N ALA A 90 4.94 3.27 -15.64
CA ALA A 90 4.44 1.97 -15.20
C ALA A 90 2.92 1.85 -15.41
N ALA A 91 2.14 2.89 -15.11
CA ALA A 91 0.70 2.93 -15.37
C ALA A 91 0.39 2.77 -16.87
N ALA A 92 1.11 3.47 -17.76
CA ALA A 92 0.94 3.37 -19.20
C ALA A 92 1.29 1.96 -19.73
N VAL A 93 2.38 1.37 -19.23
CA VAL A 93 2.79 0.00 -19.58
C VAL A 93 1.73 -1.01 -19.11
N LEU A 94 1.29 -0.95 -17.86
CA LEU A 94 0.26 -1.83 -17.31
C LEU A 94 -1.06 -1.69 -18.09
N TRP A 95 -1.44 -0.47 -18.42
CA TRP A 95 -2.63 -0.22 -19.23
C TRP A 95 -2.52 -0.78 -20.64
N GLY A 96 -1.37 -0.63 -21.31
CA GLY A 96 -1.10 -1.18 -22.62
C GLY A 96 -1.11 -2.72 -22.66
N TYR A 97 -0.53 -3.34 -21.63
CA TYR A 97 -0.43 -4.80 -21.53
C TYR A 97 -1.57 -5.46 -20.76
N ARG A 98 -2.59 -4.71 -20.30
CA ARG A 98 -3.66 -5.21 -19.42
C ARG A 98 -4.36 -6.48 -19.93
N LYS A 99 -4.58 -6.60 -21.25
CA LYS A 99 -5.22 -7.78 -21.85
C LYS A 99 -4.31 -9.02 -21.80
N ARG A 100 -3.01 -8.85 -21.98
CA ARG A 100 -2.04 -9.96 -21.90
C ARG A 100 -1.82 -10.39 -20.46
N LEU A 101 -1.75 -9.42 -19.54
CA LEU A 101 -1.57 -9.68 -18.11
C LEU A 101 -2.79 -10.37 -17.47
N SER A 102 -4.01 -10.03 -17.89
CA SER A 102 -5.22 -10.71 -17.41
C SER A 102 -5.37 -12.15 -17.94
N GLN A 103 -4.64 -12.51 -18.99
CA GLN A 103 -4.60 -13.87 -19.53
C GLN A 103 -3.41 -14.68 -19.01
N ALA A 104 -2.47 -14.06 -18.30
CA ALA A 104 -1.39 -14.76 -17.65
C ALA A 104 -1.96 -15.54 -16.46
N GLU A 105 -1.74 -16.85 -16.45
CA GLU A 105 -2.10 -17.69 -15.31
C GLU A 105 -1.42 -17.17 -14.06
N ALA A 106 -2.23 -16.98 -13.01
CA ALA A 106 -1.67 -16.65 -11.71
C ALA A 106 -0.71 -17.76 -11.28
N PRO A 107 0.44 -17.44 -10.68
CA PRO A 107 1.37 -18.47 -10.20
C PRO A 107 0.59 -19.47 -9.35
N GLU A 108 0.67 -20.76 -9.68
CA GLU A 108 0.08 -21.81 -8.87
C GLU A 108 0.75 -21.80 -7.49
N ILE A 109 0.09 -21.14 -6.55
CA ILE A 109 0.47 -21.23 -5.15
C ILE A 109 -0.01 -22.58 -4.68
N ASN A 110 0.90 -23.55 -4.62
CA ASN A 110 0.61 -24.89 -4.11
C ASN A 110 0.75 -24.91 -2.57
N PRO A 111 -0.34 -24.75 -1.82
CA PRO A 111 -0.28 -24.68 -0.35
C PRO A 111 -0.32 -26.06 0.29
N ARG A 112 -0.21 -27.15 -0.52
CA ARG A 112 -0.23 -28.50 0.01
C ARG A 112 0.88 -28.71 1.04
N GLY A 113 0.50 -28.74 2.31
CA GLY A 113 1.37 -29.08 3.43
C GLY A 113 1.93 -27.92 4.24
N ARG A 114 1.69 -26.64 3.88
CA ARG A 114 2.10 -25.48 4.71
C ARG A 114 0.90 -24.88 5.43
N SER A 115 1.10 -24.50 6.70
CA SER A 115 0.13 -23.71 7.47
C SER A 115 -0.17 -22.40 6.74
N SER A 116 -1.43 -21.99 6.67
CA SER A 116 -1.87 -20.74 6.04
C SER A 116 -1.20 -19.53 6.70
N ALA A 117 -0.88 -19.62 7.99
CA ALA A 117 -0.11 -18.61 8.70
C ALA A 117 1.33 -18.50 8.17
N ILE A 118 2.01 -19.64 7.92
CA ILE A 118 3.36 -19.63 7.34
C ILE A 118 3.34 -19.04 5.93
N LEU A 119 2.32 -19.36 5.14
CA LEU A 119 2.15 -18.80 3.80
C LEU A 119 2.00 -17.27 3.87
N GLY A 120 1.10 -16.77 4.71
CA GLY A 120 0.89 -15.35 4.92
C GLY A 120 2.16 -14.64 5.41
N ALA A 121 2.83 -15.19 6.41
CA ALA A 121 4.06 -14.63 6.93
C ALA A 121 5.19 -14.59 5.88
N THR A 122 5.34 -15.65 5.09
CA THR A 122 6.39 -15.72 4.06
C THR A 122 6.15 -14.70 2.94
N ILE A 123 4.93 -14.67 2.40
CA ILE A 123 4.56 -13.71 1.34
C ILE A 123 4.83 -12.28 1.83
N THR A 124 4.31 -11.95 3.01
CA THR A 124 4.43 -10.61 3.59
C THR A 124 5.88 -10.24 3.92
N ALA A 125 6.68 -11.16 4.44
CA ALA A 125 8.09 -10.91 4.73
C ALA A 125 8.92 -10.65 3.47
N VAL A 126 8.61 -11.35 2.37
CA VAL A 126 9.26 -11.13 1.07
C VAL A 126 8.82 -9.81 0.44
N GLU A 127 7.56 -9.43 0.64
CA GLU A 127 6.98 -8.20 0.09
C GLU A 127 7.39 -6.96 0.88
N LEU A 128 7.54 -7.07 2.20
CA LEU A 128 7.82 -5.95 3.09
C LEU A 128 8.95 -5.01 2.60
N PRO A 129 10.11 -5.51 2.11
CA PRO A 129 11.17 -4.64 1.60
C PRO A 129 10.78 -3.76 0.40
N THR A 130 9.74 -4.13 -0.34
CA THR A 130 9.26 -3.41 -1.52
C THR A 130 7.97 -2.63 -1.28
N ALA A 131 7.45 -2.64 -0.05
CA ALA A 131 6.21 -1.96 0.34
C ALA A 131 6.43 -0.44 0.50
N PHE A 132 6.75 0.26 -0.59
CA PHE A 132 7.03 1.70 -0.59
C PHE A 132 5.93 2.55 0.08
N PRO A 133 4.61 2.31 -0.13
CA PRO A 133 3.57 3.07 0.55
C PRO A 133 3.66 2.93 2.07
N TYR A 134 3.96 1.74 2.56
CA TYR A 134 4.14 1.46 3.98
C TYR A 134 5.34 2.21 4.57
N PHE A 135 6.49 2.19 3.88
CA PHE A 135 7.67 2.95 4.29
C PHE A 135 7.40 4.47 4.30
N ALA A 136 6.64 4.98 3.34
CA ALA A 136 6.24 6.38 3.33
C ALA A 136 5.37 6.74 4.53
N ALA A 137 4.43 5.87 4.92
CA ALA A 137 3.64 6.05 6.14
C ALA A 137 4.53 6.05 7.39
N ILE A 138 5.44 5.07 7.53
CA ILE A 138 6.37 4.99 8.66
C ILE A 138 7.25 6.26 8.74
N ALA A 139 7.81 6.69 7.61
CA ALA A 139 8.64 7.90 7.56
C ALA A 139 7.87 9.16 8.03
N ALA A 140 6.60 9.28 7.62
CA ALA A 140 5.75 10.37 8.07
C ALA A 140 5.46 10.31 9.59
N LEU A 141 5.29 9.11 10.15
CA LEU A 141 5.07 8.91 11.59
C LEU A 141 6.31 9.24 12.41
N VAL A 142 7.47 8.75 12.00
CA VAL A 142 8.75 9.01 12.68
C VAL A 142 9.12 10.49 12.56
N GLY A 143 8.95 11.10 11.39
CA GLY A 143 9.22 12.52 11.17
C GLY A 143 8.30 13.47 11.96
N ALA A 144 7.17 12.99 12.46
CA ALA A 144 6.23 13.79 13.25
C ALA A 144 6.58 13.88 14.75
N ASN A 145 7.69 13.28 15.19
CA ASN A 145 8.15 13.28 16.59
C ASN A 145 7.05 12.87 17.59
N LEU A 146 6.34 11.77 17.29
CA LEU A 146 5.26 11.26 18.11
C LEU A 146 5.78 10.39 19.26
N SER A 147 5.00 10.30 20.34
CA SER A 147 5.26 9.28 21.37
C SER A 147 5.08 7.87 20.79
N VAL A 148 5.84 6.89 21.32
CA VAL A 148 5.78 5.48 20.91
C VAL A 148 4.34 4.96 20.86
N VAL A 149 3.52 5.27 21.86
CA VAL A 149 2.11 4.85 21.93
C VAL A 149 1.31 5.36 20.70
N ARG A 150 1.56 6.58 20.26
CA ARG A 150 0.88 7.15 19.10
C ARG A 150 1.36 6.53 17.80
N ILE A 151 2.65 6.21 17.69
CA ILE A 151 3.22 5.48 16.53
C ILE A 151 2.57 4.10 16.44
N VAL A 152 2.55 3.34 17.55
CA VAL A 152 1.91 2.02 17.62
C VAL A 152 0.44 2.10 17.18
N PHE A 153 -0.31 3.06 17.74
CA PHE A 153 -1.72 3.25 17.42
C PHE A 153 -1.95 3.53 15.94
N LEU A 154 -1.14 4.40 15.33
CA LEU A 154 -1.26 4.74 13.91
C LEU A 154 -0.82 3.59 13.00
N LEU A 155 0.18 2.80 13.39
CA LEU A 155 0.57 1.59 12.69
C LEU A 155 -0.52 0.51 12.75
N VAL A 156 -1.20 0.37 13.88
CA VAL A 156 -2.36 -0.53 14.00
C VAL A 156 -3.48 -0.08 13.06
N ILE A 157 -3.79 1.21 13.01
CA ILE A 157 -4.80 1.75 12.07
C ILE A 157 -4.40 1.45 10.62
N PHE A 158 -3.14 1.70 10.25
CA PHE A 158 -2.64 1.35 8.91
C PHE A 158 -2.88 -0.11 8.59
N ASN A 159 -2.43 -1.00 9.47
CA ASN A 159 -2.52 -2.44 9.26
C ASN A 159 -3.97 -2.94 9.20
N VAL A 160 -4.88 -2.37 10.01
CA VAL A 160 -6.32 -2.66 9.90
C VAL A 160 -6.84 -2.25 8.53
N CYS A 161 -6.50 -1.04 8.05
CA CYS A 161 -6.89 -0.59 6.72
C CYS A 161 -6.29 -1.48 5.61
N PHE A 162 -5.04 -1.90 5.77
CA PHE A 162 -4.35 -2.76 4.82
C PHE A 162 -5.01 -4.13 4.68
N VAL A 163 -5.43 -4.75 5.78
CA VAL A 163 -6.08 -6.09 5.74
C VAL A 163 -7.59 -6.03 5.51
N LEU A 164 -8.20 -4.87 5.27
CA LEU A 164 -9.65 -4.73 5.04
C LEU A 164 -10.21 -5.68 3.98
N PRO A 165 -9.57 -5.88 2.80
CA PRO A 165 -10.07 -6.83 1.81
C PRO A 165 -10.07 -8.28 2.33
N LEU A 166 -9.05 -8.66 3.09
CA LEU A 166 -8.94 -9.98 3.69
C LEU A 166 -10.03 -10.19 4.75
N LEU A 167 -10.28 -9.16 5.57
CA LEU A 167 -11.40 -9.16 6.52
C LEU A 167 -12.75 -9.23 5.79
N GLY A 168 -12.87 -8.57 4.64
CA GLY A 168 -14.03 -8.68 3.76
C GLY A 168 -14.28 -10.11 3.27
N ILE A 169 -13.22 -10.80 2.80
CA ILE A 169 -13.29 -12.22 2.41
C ILE A 169 -13.73 -13.07 3.62
N LEU A 170 -13.14 -12.84 4.78
CA LEU A 170 -13.50 -13.56 6.02
C LEU A 170 -14.94 -13.28 6.44
N ALA A 171 -15.42 -12.05 6.30
CA ALA A 171 -16.80 -11.68 6.57
C ALA A 171 -17.78 -12.41 5.63
N VAL A 172 -17.49 -12.48 4.32
CA VAL A 172 -18.27 -13.24 3.35
C VAL A 172 -18.33 -14.72 3.74
N LEU A 173 -17.20 -15.34 4.08
CA LEU A 173 -17.14 -16.75 4.53
C LEU A 173 -17.91 -17.00 5.83
N THR A 174 -18.10 -15.97 6.64
CA THR A 174 -18.78 -16.10 7.95
C THR A 174 -20.28 -15.85 7.84
N PHE A 175 -20.70 -14.86 7.04
CA PHE A 175 -22.06 -14.34 7.05
C PHE A 175 -22.88 -14.66 5.79
N ALA A 176 -22.24 -14.99 4.64
CA ALA A 176 -22.96 -15.23 3.40
C ALA A 176 -23.55 -16.66 3.28
N GLY A 177 -23.27 -17.55 4.23
CA GLY A 177 -23.83 -18.89 4.24
C GLY A 177 -23.57 -19.68 2.95
N PRO A 178 -24.60 -20.34 2.35
CA PRO A 178 -24.44 -21.13 1.13
C PRO A 178 -23.96 -20.32 -0.09
N ASN A 179 -24.18 -19.01 -0.08
CA ASN A 179 -23.80 -18.11 -1.18
C ASN A 179 -22.34 -17.64 -1.11
N ALA A 180 -21.62 -17.98 -0.03
CA ALA A 180 -20.24 -17.50 0.17
C ALA A 180 -19.33 -17.83 -1.02
N GLN A 181 -19.36 -19.07 -1.49
CA GLN A 181 -18.54 -19.52 -2.62
C GLN A 181 -18.89 -18.77 -3.92
N LEU A 182 -20.16 -18.53 -4.19
CA LEU A 182 -20.60 -17.78 -5.36
C LEU A 182 -20.09 -16.33 -5.34
N VAL A 183 -20.17 -15.67 -4.19
CA VAL A 183 -19.70 -14.29 -4.01
C VAL A 183 -18.18 -14.20 -4.19
N LEU A 184 -17.44 -15.14 -3.58
CA LEU A 184 -15.98 -15.17 -3.65
C LEU A 184 -15.48 -15.53 -5.04
N THR A 185 -16.11 -16.49 -5.72
CA THR A 185 -15.77 -16.84 -7.11
C THR A 185 -15.97 -15.65 -8.05
N ARG A 186 -17.12 -14.98 -7.96
CA ARG A 186 -17.36 -13.74 -8.74
C ARG A 186 -16.36 -12.63 -8.41
N GLY A 187 -16.02 -12.46 -7.13
CA GLY A 187 -15.01 -11.51 -6.69
C GLY A 187 -13.62 -11.82 -7.27
N ARG A 188 -13.25 -13.11 -7.28
CA ARG A 188 -12.02 -13.60 -7.86
C ARG A 188 -11.97 -13.37 -9.37
N GLU A 189 -12.99 -13.79 -10.10
CA GLU A 189 -13.10 -13.59 -11.56
C GLU A 189 -13.04 -12.11 -11.93
N TRP A 190 -13.72 -11.26 -11.15
CA TRP A 190 -13.68 -9.81 -11.34
C TRP A 190 -12.28 -9.25 -11.10
N LEU A 191 -11.58 -9.70 -10.05
CA LEU A 191 -10.23 -9.27 -9.74
C LEU A 191 -9.25 -9.75 -10.82
N GLU A 192 -9.29 -11.04 -11.19
CA GLU A 192 -8.42 -11.61 -12.23
C GLU A 192 -8.60 -10.91 -13.58
N ALA A 193 -9.83 -10.55 -13.92
CA ALA A 193 -10.13 -9.84 -15.17
C ALA A 193 -9.65 -8.37 -15.16
N ARG A 194 -9.61 -7.72 -14.00
CA ARG A 194 -9.43 -6.26 -13.88
C ARG A 194 -8.21 -5.80 -13.10
N TRP A 195 -7.52 -6.70 -12.40
CA TRP A 195 -6.41 -6.32 -11.55
C TRP A 195 -5.31 -5.50 -12.27
N PRO A 196 -4.95 -5.76 -13.56
CA PRO A 196 -3.96 -4.93 -14.23
C PRO A 196 -4.46 -3.51 -14.48
N ALA A 197 -5.79 -3.36 -14.71
CA ALA A 197 -6.40 -2.05 -14.89
C ALA A 197 -6.49 -1.29 -13.55
N VAL A 198 -6.82 -1.99 -12.46
CA VAL A 198 -6.84 -1.40 -11.11
C VAL A 198 -5.47 -0.90 -10.70
N LEU A 199 -4.43 -1.72 -10.89
CA LEU A 199 -3.04 -1.31 -10.62
C LEU A 199 -2.60 -0.14 -11.50
N ALA A 200 -2.97 -0.15 -12.80
CA ALA A 200 -2.65 0.95 -13.71
C ALA A 200 -3.30 2.26 -13.25
N VAL A 201 -4.58 2.23 -12.82
CA VAL A 201 -5.28 3.41 -12.30
C VAL A 201 -4.65 3.90 -10.99
N LEU A 202 -4.32 2.99 -10.08
CA LEU A 202 -3.64 3.36 -8.83
C LEU A 202 -2.27 3.99 -9.08
N ALA A 203 -1.47 3.38 -9.98
CA ALA A 203 -0.18 3.92 -10.37
C ALA A 203 -0.32 5.28 -11.08
N LEU A 204 -1.36 5.48 -11.89
CA LEU A 204 -1.66 6.75 -12.55
C LEU A 204 -1.98 7.83 -11.52
N VAL A 205 -2.91 7.56 -10.60
CA VAL A 205 -3.33 8.52 -9.57
C VAL A 205 -2.16 8.86 -8.66
N ALA A 206 -1.45 7.86 -8.15
CA ALA A 206 -0.27 8.08 -7.31
C ALA A 206 0.84 8.83 -8.06
N GLY A 207 1.12 8.46 -9.31
CA GLY A 207 2.10 9.13 -10.16
C GLY A 207 1.74 10.60 -10.41
N LEU A 208 0.48 10.91 -10.68
CA LEU A 208 -0.01 12.29 -10.85
C LEU A 208 0.18 13.10 -9.55
N ILE A 209 -0.19 12.55 -8.41
CA ILE A 209 -0.03 13.22 -7.10
C ILE A 209 1.44 13.51 -6.85
N VAL A 210 2.31 12.50 -6.93
CA VAL A 210 3.73 12.64 -6.63
C VAL A 210 4.42 13.61 -7.61
N THR A 211 4.13 13.51 -8.91
CA THR A 211 4.65 14.44 -9.92
C THR A 211 4.20 15.86 -9.65
N THR A 212 2.92 16.08 -9.33
CA THR A 212 2.38 17.41 -9.02
C THR A 212 3.04 18.01 -7.79
N LEU A 213 3.28 17.20 -6.74
CA LEU A 213 4.01 17.64 -5.54
C LEU A 213 5.45 18.05 -5.87
N GLY A 214 6.16 17.26 -6.66
CA GLY A 214 7.53 17.57 -7.09
C GLY A 214 7.61 18.83 -7.93
N VAL A 215 6.74 18.96 -8.95
CA VAL A 215 6.70 20.14 -9.84
C VAL A 215 6.32 21.40 -9.07
N THR A 216 5.27 21.36 -8.24
CA THR A 216 4.88 22.53 -7.43
C THR A 216 5.94 22.88 -6.39
N GLY A 217 6.66 21.89 -5.88
CA GLY A 217 7.82 22.08 -4.99
C GLY A 217 8.95 22.82 -5.68
N LEU A 218 9.34 22.34 -6.85
CA LEU A 218 10.41 22.94 -7.65
C LEU A 218 10.03 24.35 -8.13
N ALA A 219 8.81 24.54 -8.62
CA ALA A 219 8.30 25.84 -9.06
C ALA A 219 8.21 26.86 -7.92
N SER A 220 7.87 26.44 -6.69
CA SER A 220 7.84 27.32 -5.53
C SER A 220 9.23 27.77 -5.06
N ALA A 221 10.27 27.06 -5.46
CA ALA A 221 11.66 27.43 -5.18
C ALA A 221 12.20 28.50 -6.11
N HIS A 222 11.56 28.75 -7.27
CA HIS A 222 11.90 29.80 -8.20
C HIS A 222 11.03 31.06 -7.94
N HIS A 223 11.65 32.26 -7.94
CA HIS A 223 11.00 33.55 -7.64
C HIS A 223 10.19 34.11 -8.82
N ASN A 224 9.50 33.29 -9.61
CA ASN A 224 8.69 33.71 -10.76
C ASN A 224 7.20 33.73 -10.39
N ASP A 225 6.35 34.35 -11.24
CA ASP A 225 4.89 34.41 -11.06
C ASP A 225 4.25 33.03 -10.89
N PHE A 226 4.80 31.99 -11.56
CA PHE A 226 4.42 30.61 -11.41
C PHE A 226 4.72 30.09 -9.99
N GLY A 227 5.80 30.56 -9.36
CA GLY A 227 6.14 30.26 -7.96
C GLY A 227 5.12 30.80 -6.96
N THR A 228 4.43 31.90 -7.28
CA THR A 228 3.36 32.47 -6.43
C THR A 228 2.09 31.64 -6.52
N PHE A 229 1.74 31.17 -7.70
CA PHE A 229 0.58 30.28 -7.92
C PHE A 229 0.79 28.92 -7.23
N SER A 230 1.96 28.31 -7.41
CA SER A 230 2.29 27.01 -6.79
C SER A 230 2.35 27.07 -5.26
N ARG A 231 2.79 28.19 -4.67
CA ARG A 231 2.72 28.44 -3.23
C ARG A 231 1.28 28.54 -2.73
N ARG A 232 0.38 29.17 -3.48
CA ARG A 232 -1.06 29.22 -3.15
C ARG A 232 -1.68 27.83 -3.17
N LEU A 233 -1.38 27.01 -4.19
CA LEU A 233 -1.85 25.62 -4.30
C LEU A 233 -1.37 24.77 -3.12
N ARG A 234 -0.09 24.85 -2.75
CA ARG A 234 0.45 24.17 -1.55
C ARG A 234 -0.21 24.62 -0.25
N LYS A 235 -0.53 25.91 -0.14
CA LYS A 235 -1.22 26.43 1.04
C LYS A 235 -2.65 25.93 1.14
N VAL A 236 -3.35 25.78 0.03
CA VAL A 236 -4.72 25.21 -0.05
C VAL A 236 -4.69 23.72 0.29
N LEU A 237 -3.69 22.98 -0.22
CA LEU A 237 -3.52 21.55 0.09
C LEU A 237 -2.92 21.30 1.49
N HIS A 238 -2.67 22.36 2.28
CA HIS A 238 -2.09 22.28 3.61
C HIS A 238 -0.76 21.50 3.71
N LEU A 239 0.01 21.48 2.65
CA LEU A 239 1.33 20.85 2.60
C LEU A 239 2.37 21.86 3.13
N HIS A 240 2.40 22.04 4.45
CA HIS A 240 3.49 22.72 5.14
C HIS A 240 4.57 21.71 5.52
N GLN A 241 5.78 21.95 5.03
CA GLN A 241 7.01 21.48 5.68
C GLN A 241 7.38 22.44 6.80
#